data_4a811d261bd43ef0f8a9c9a3cf050fc2
#
_entry.id   4a811d261bd43ef0f8a9c9a3cf050fc2
#
_cell.length_a   1.000
_cell.length_b   1.000
_cell.length_c   1.000
_cell.angle_alpha   90.00
_cell.angle_beta   90.00
_cell.angle_gamma   90.00
#
_symmetry.space_group_name_H-M   'P 1'
#
loop_
_entity.id
_entity.type
_entity.pdbx_description
1 polymer ?
#
loop_
_entity_poly.entity_id
_entity_poly.type
_entity_poly.pdbx_seq_one_letter_code
_entity_poly.pdbx_strand_id
1 'polypeptide(L)'
;TSSFPLLAQEAENKILIRWYERDAHTHFDVCADDHCQRYQGITRASTDMVRQAISATRGEVLMSEGTICDARFSKCCGGAFEEFQYCWENIRHPYLSKQRDSKKATDLPDLCKEAEAERWIRTSPEAFCNTKDKKVLSQVLNNYDQETTDFYRWKVEYEQEELAKLILKRSGIDYGQILDLVPVERGTSGRLVRLKIIGTKRTMIIGKELEIRRTLSRSHLYSSAFTIDKVDVTNGIPDRFILTGAGWGHGVGL
;
A
#
# COMPACT_ATOMS: atom_id res chain seq x y z
N THR A 1 -15.16 -17.53 -11.26
CA THR A 1 -14.57 -16.74 -12.35
C THR A 1 -14.82 -15.29 -12.06
N SER A 2 -13.90 -14.66 -11.30
CA SER A 2 -13.97 -13.24 -11.01
C SER A 2 -13.73 -12.45 -12.29
N SER A 3 -14.74 -11.75 -12.76
CA SER A 3 -14.63 -10.78 -13.83
C SER A 3 -13.97 -9.50 -13.27
N PHE A 4 -12.69 -9.32 -13.51
CA PHE A 4 -12.01 -8.07 -13.22
C PHE A 4 -12.28 -7.07 -14.34
N PRO A 5 -12.72 -5.85 -14.06
CA PRO A 5 -12.82 -4.83 -15.09
C PRO A 5 -11.40 -4.42 -15.52
N LEU A 6 -11.06 -4.73 -16.76
CA LEU A 6 -9.90 -4.20 -17.46
C LEU A 6 -10.24 -2.78 -17.90
N LEU A 7 -9.72 -1.78 -17.20
CA LEU A 7 -9.85 -0.38 -17.61
C LEU A 7 -8.59 0.07 -18.33
N ALA A 8 -8.75 0.36 -19.61
CA ALA A 8 -7.86 0.99 -20.56
C ALA A 8 -6.59 0.21 -20.98
N GLN A 9 -6.65 -0.33 -22.18
CA GLN A 9 -5.51 -0.81 -22.94
C GLN A 9 -5.21 0.23 -24.04
N GLU A 10 -4.26 1.12 -23.80
CA GLU A 10 -3.77 2.04 -24.83
C GLU A 10 -2.59 1.42 -25.60
N ALA A 11 -2.61 1.55 -26.93
CA ALA A 11 -1.89 0.69 -27.87
C ALA A 11 -0.38 0.95 -28.05
N GLU A 12 0.19 2.06 -27.59
CA GLU A 12 1.62 2.40 -27.78
C GLU A 12 2.50 2.35 -26.55
N ASN A 13 1.97 2.60 -25.35
CA ASN A 13 2.59 2.22 -24.10
C ASN A 13 1.65 1.22 -23.45
N LYS A 14 2.02 -0.04 -23.39
CA LYS A 14 1.20 -1.07 -22.75
C LYS A 14 0.99 -0.71 -21.29
N ILE A 15 -0.21 -0.24 -20.96
CA ILE A 15 -0.61 0.20 -19.64
C ILE A 15 -1.54 -0.85 -19.06
N LEU A 16 -1.28 -1.31 -17.84
CA LEU A 16 -2.11 -2.22 -17.09
C LEU A 16 -2.45 -1.58 -15.75
N ILE A 17 -3.61 -0.95 -15.66
CA ILE A 17 -4.10 -0.33 -14.43
C ILE A 17 -5.21 -1.19 -13.86
N ARG A 18 -5.02 -1.69 -12.65
CA ARG A 18 -5.98 -2.52 -11.91
C ARG A 18 -6.17 -1.99 -10.50
N TRP A 19 -7.40 -2.04 -10.05
CA TRP A 19 -7.72 -1.98 -8.64
C TRP A 19 -8.61 -3.17 -8.30
N TYR A 20 -8.68 -3.49 -7.03
CA TYR A 20 -9.37 -4.66 -6.55
C TYR A 20 -10.49 -4.20 -5.64
N GLU A 21 -11.72 -4.39 -6.08
CA GLU A 21 -12.90 -4.22 -5.25
C GLU A 21 -13.03 -5.41 -4.29
N ARG A 22 -13.78 -5.20 -3.24
CA ARG A 22 -14.12 -6.26 -2.30
C ARG A 22 -15.27 -7.06 -2.87
N ASP A 23 -15.02 -8.31 -3.24
CA ASP A 23 -16.08 -9.24 -3.63
C ASP A 23 -16.95 -9.57 -2.42
N ALA A 24 -18.28 -9.52 -2.58
CA ALA A 24 -19.20 -9.98 -1.54
C ALA A 24 -19.10 -11.50 -1.39
N HIS A 25 -19.17 -11.97 -0.15
CA HIS A 25 -19.34 -13.40 0.10
C HIS A 25 -20.75 -13.85 -0.29
N THR A 26 -20.86 -15.09 -0.78
CA THR A 26 -22.16 -15.65 -1.22
C THR A 26 -22.92 -16.40 -0.12
N HIS A 27 -22.21 -16.92 0.89
CA HIS A 27 -22.77 -17.81 1.90
C HIS A 27 -22.58 -17.33 3.35
N PHE A 28 -21.86 -16.25 3.55
CA PHE A 28 -21.60 -15.65 4.86
C PHE A 28 -21.24 -14.15 4.68
N ASP A 29 -21.35 -13.37 5.73
CA ASP A 29 -21.16 -11.92 5.67
C ASP A 29 -19.69 -11.52 5.78
N VAL A 30 -18.89 -12.25 6.57
CA VAL A 30 -17.49 -11.94 6.86
C VAL A 30 -16.65 -13.20 6.96
N CYS A 31 -15.34 -13.10 6.67
CA CYS A 31 -14.36 -14.19 6.81
C CYS A 31 -13.19 -13.78 7.72
N ALA A 32 -12.38 -14.79 8.08
CA ALA A 32 -11.19 -14.59 8.91
C ALA A 32 -9.93 -14.19 8.10
N ASP A 33 -10.04 -14.04 6.79
CA ASP A 33 -8.94 -13.63 5.90
C ASP A 33 -8.80 -12.10 5.80
N ASP A 34 -7.74 -11.65 5.15
CA ASP A 34 -7.45 -10.23 4.91
C ASP A 34 -8.60 -9.52 4.17
N HIS A 35 -9.40 -10.26 3.40
CA HIS A 35 -10.59 -9.76 2.72
C HIS A 35 -11.57 -9.07 3.68
N CYS A 36 -11.82 -9.64 4.86
CA CYS A 36 -12.67 -9.05 5.91
C CYS A 36 -11.87 -8.56 7.11
N GLN A 37 -10.65 -8.07 6.87
CA GLN A 37 -9.78 -7.54 7.91
C GLN A 37 -9.48 -8.55 9.02
N ARG A 38 -9.43 -9.83 8.66
CA ARG A 38 -9.19 -10.96 9.59
C ARG A 38 -10.19 -10.98 10.74
N TYR A 39 -11.47 -10.79 10.44
CA TYR A 39 -12.53 -10.90 11.43
C TYR A 39 -12.51 -12.29 12.09
N GLN A 40 -12.25 -12.32 13.37
CA GLN A 40 -12.07 -13.58 14.13
C GLN A 40 -13.28 -13.95 14.99
N GLY A 41 -14.33 -13.14 14.94
CA GLY A 41 -15.53 -13.35 15.73
C GLY A 41 -15.26 -13.25 17.24
N ILE A 42 -16.11 -13.90 18.02
CA ILE A 42 -16.04 -13.92 19.49
C ILE A 42 -15.08 -14.99 20.03
N THR A 43 -14.45 -15.78 19.17
CA THR A 43 -13.55 -16.88 19.57
C THR A 43 -12.23 -16.38 20.14
N ARG A 44 -11.82 -15.16 19.84
CA ARG A 44 -10.71 -14.47 20.48
C ARG A 44 -11.20 -13.75 21.72
N ALA A 45 -10.56 -14.01 22.84
CA ALA A 45 -10.91 -13.39 24.12
C ALA A 45 -10.85 -11.86 24.00
N SER A 46 -11.99 -11.23 24.08
CA SER A 46 -12.08 -9.82 24.25
C SER A 46 -11.93 -9.47 25.72
N THR A 47 -11.17 -8.44 26.03
CA THR A 47 -11.09 -7.90 27.38
C THR A 47 -12.40 -7.19 27.76
N ASP A 48 -12.63 -6.95 29.04
CA ASP A 48 -13.79 -6.18 29.50
C ASP A 48 -13.79 -4.76 28.92
N MET A 49 -12.61 -4.17 28.70
CA MET A 49 -12.46 -2.87 28.05
C MET A 49 -13.00 -2.89 26.61
N VAL A 50 -12.70 -3.93 25.84
CA VAL A 50 -13.21 -4.10 24.46
C VAL A 50 -14.74 -4.27 24.48
N ARG A 51 -15.28 -5.08 25.41
CA ARG A 51 -16.74 -5.24 25.55
C ARG A 51 -17.44 -3.93 25.93
N GLN A 52 -16.86 -3.16 26.84
CA GLN A 52 -17.36 -1.84 27.22
C GLN A 52 -17.34 -0.87 26.02
N ALA A 53 -16.24 -0.82 25.26
CA ALA A 53 -16.14 0.01 24.06
C ALA A 53 -17.21 -0.34 23.02
N ILE A 54 -17.38 -1.63 22.70
CA ILE A 54 -18.40 -2.09 21.75
C ILE A 54 -19.82 -1.77 22.25
N SER A 55 -20.09 -1.92 23.55
CA SER A 55 -21.40 -1.60 24.13
C SER A 55 -21.67 -0.10 24.09
N ALA A 56 -20.66 0.73 24.36
CA ALA A 56 -20.79 2.18 24.39
C ALA A 56 -21.04 2.78 22.99
N THR A 57 -20.51 2.14 21.95
CA THR A 57 -20.61 2.60 20.55
C THR A 57 -21.64 1.83 19.74
N ARG A 58 -22.49 1.04 20.39
CA ARG A 58 -23.48 0.20 19.71
C ARG A 58 -24.48 1.04 18.92
N GLY A 59 -24.54 0.79 17.60
CA GLY A 59 -25.42 1.53 16.68
C GLY A 59 -24.89 2.88 16.24
N GLU A 60 -23.69 3.26 16.68
CA GLU A 60 -22.99 4.47 16.21
C GLU A 60 -22.22 4.16 14.92
N VAL A 61 -22.32 5.06 13.94
CA VAL A 61 -21.61 4.97 12.66
C VAL A 61 -21.05 6.35 12.31
N LEU A 62 -19.95 6.35 11.57
CA LEU A 62 -19.39 7.59 11.03
C LEU A 62 -20.24 8.04 9.83
N MET A 63 -20.61 9.30 9.82
CA MET A 63 -21.46 9.89 8.80
C MET A 63 -20.77 11.09 8.15
N SER A 64 -20.94 11.22 6.83
CA SER A 64 -20.57 12.42 6.09
C SER A 64 -21.72 12.77 5.14
N GLU A 65 -22.19 14.03 5.20
CA GLU A 65 -23.26 14.54 4.34
C GLU A 65 -24.50 13.64 4.27
N GLY A 66 -24.89 13.06 5.41
CA GLY A 66 -26.06 12.20 5.54
C GLY A 66 -25.85 10.75 5.06
N THR A 67 -24.65 10.37 4.64
CA THR A 67 -24.31 9.01 4.19
C THR A 67 -23.33 8.35 5.15
N ILE A 68 -23.46 7.04 5.37
CA ILE A 68 -22.52 6.26 6.15
C ILE A 68 -21.18 6.24 5.43
N CYS A 69 -20.11 6.61 6.15
CA CYS A 69 -18.75 6.63 5.60
C CYS A 69 -18.24 5.22 5.29
N ASP A 70 -17.50 5.08 4.21
CA ASP A 70 -16.58 3.95 4.01
C ASP A 70 -15.38 4.14 4.96
N ALA A 71 -15.48 3.61 6.17
CA ALA A 71 -14.53 3.83 7.27
C ALA A 71 -13.28 2.98 7.10
N ARG A 72 -12.51 3.23 6.05
CA ARG A 72 -11.24 2.54 5.78
C ARG A 72 -10.18 2.94 6.79
N PHE A 73 -9.27 2.01 7.05
CA PHE A 73 -8.13 2.24 7.93
C PHE A 73 -6.88 1.57 7.35
N SER A 74 -5.71 2.06 7.75
CA SER A 74 -4.41 1.55 7.31
C SER A 74 -3.58 1.14 8.51
N LYS A 75 -2.78 0.09 8.36
CA LYS A 75 -1.88 -0.41 9.42
C LYS A 75 -0.83 0.65 9.81
N CYS A 76 -0.21 1.28 8.82
CA CYS A 76 0.76 2.35 9.02
C CYS A 76 0.77 3.27 7.80
N CYS A 77 0.41 4.54 7.98
CA CYS A 77 0.36 5.50 6.87
C CYS A 77 1.75 5.91 6.36
N GLY A 78 2.82 5.74 7.17
CA GLY A 78 4.17 6.18 6.82
C GLY A 78 4.40 7.67 7.05
N GLY A 79 3.51 8.31 7.84
CA GLY A 79 3.54 9.73 8.22
C GLY A 79 2.62 10.63 7.39
N ALA A 80 2.00 10.09 6.34
CA ALA A 80 1.04 10.80 5.50
C ALA A 80 -0.08 9.86 5.04
N PHE A 81 -1.34 10.31 5.17
CA PHE A 81 -2.50 9.57 4.67
C PHE A 81 -2.63 9.71 3.15
N GLU A 82 -3.11 8.63 2.52
CA GLU A 82 -3.44 8.62 1.10
C GLU A 82 -4.91 8.95 0.87
N GLU A 83 -5.26 9.43 -0.30
CA GLU A 83 -6.63 9.64 -0.73
C GLU A 83 -7.15 8.41 -1.49
N PHE A 84 -8.45 8.14 -1.33
CA PHE A 84 -9.14 6.96 -1.86
C PHE A 84 -8.90 6.72 -3.36
N GLN A 85 -9.02 7.78 -4.19
CA GLN A 85 -8.95 7.67 -5.65
C GLN A 85 -7.60 7.18 -6.18
N TYR A 86 -6.54 7.25 -5.39
CA TYR A 86 -5.22 6.74 -5.78
C TYR A 86 -5.07 5.24 -5.59
N CYS A 87 -5.94 4.63 -4.77
CA CYS A 87 -5.91 3.20 -4.49
C CYS A 87 -6.97 2.41 -5.25
N TRP A 88 -8.16 2.98 -5.42
CA TRP A 88 -9.33 2.35 -6.03
C TRP A 88 -9.88 3.14 -7.21
N GLU A 89 -11.19 3.16 -7.42
CA GLU A 89 -11.84 3.93 -8.47
C GLU A 89 -11.57 5.44 -8.30
N ASN A 90 -11.70 6.17 -9.39
CA ASN A 90 -11.41 7.61 -9.40
C ASN A 90 -12.59 8.42 -8.82
N ILE A 91 -12.91 8.14 -7.55
CA ILE A 91 -13.95 8.85 -6.78
C ILE A 91 -13.27 9.49 -5.57
N ARG A 92 -13.55 10.76 -5.36
CA ARG A 92 -13.05 11.50 -4.19
C ARG A 92 -14.04 11.40 -3.04
N HIS A 93 -13.59 10.89 -1.91
CA HIS A 93 -14.32 10.94 -0.65
C HIS A 93 -13.72 12.06 0.22
N PRO A 94 -14.46 13.14 0.54
CA PRO A 94 -13.91 14.29 1.29
C PRO A 94 -13.36 13.88 2.67
N TYR A 95 -13.94 12.88 3.28
CA TYR A 95 -13.54 12.36 4.59
C TYR A 95 -12.33 11.41 4.54
N LEU A 96 -11.95 10.87 3.35
CA LEU A 96 -10.73 10.10 3.13
C LEU A 96 -9.66 10.98 2.46
N SER A 97 -9.28 12.04 3.12
CA SER A 97 -8.40 13.07 2.59
C SER A 97 -6.96 12.92 3.08
N LYS A 98 -6.04 13.50 2.33
CA LYS A 98 -4.64 13.56 2.74
C LYS A 98 -4.50 14.30 4.08
N GLN A 99 -3.69 13.75 4.97
CA GLN A 99 -3.38 14.37 6.26
C GLN A 99 -1.93 14.05 6.65
N ARG A 100 -1.36 14.94 7.45
CA ARG A 100 -0.11 14.70 8.15
C ARG A 100 -0.39 13.91 9.42
N ASP A 101 0.25 12.77 9.60
CA ASP A 101 0.17 11.96 10.82
C ASP A 101 1.06 12.54 11.93
N SER A 102 0.79 13.76 12.36
CA SER A 102 1.56 14.48 13.37
C SER A 102 0.74 15.59 14.01
N LYS A 103 1.13 16.03 15.23
CA LYS A 103 0.60 17.23 15.86
C LYS A 103 0.80 18.50 15.02
N LYS A 104 1.86 18.54 14.20
CA LYS A 104 2.16 19.64 13.28
C LYS A 104 1.51 19.35 11.93
N ALA A 105 0.21 19.61 11.81
CA ALA A 105 -0.57 19.28 10.60
C ALA A 105 -0.18 20.07 9.33
N THR A 106 0.60 21.15 9.46
CA THR A 106 0.88 22.11 8.37
C THR A 106 2.09 21.78 7.50
N ASP A 107 2.89 20.79 7.85
CA ASP A 107 4.20 20.50 7.25
C ASP A 107 4.20 19.33 6.26
N LEU A 108 3.11 19.04 5.58
CA LEU A 108 3.09 17.97 4.59
C LEU A 108 3.57 18.51 3.23
N PRO A 109 4.75 18.10 2.71
CA PRO A 109 5.18 18.45 1.39
C PRO A 109 4.26 17.87 0.31
N ASP A 110 4.38 18.34 -0.91
CA ASP A 110 3.64 17.80 -2.06
C ASP A 110 4.26 16.46 -2.50
N LEU A 111 3.82 15.38 -1.87
CA LEU A 111 4.34 14.03 -2.12
C LEU A 111 3.91 13.42 -3.46
N CYS A 112 3.07 14.11 -4.25
CA CYS A 112 2.84 13.77 -5.66
C CYS A 112 4.09 14.06 -6.52
N LYS A 113 4.97 14.94 -6.04
CA LYS A 113 6.25 15.25 -6.70
C LYS A 113 7.32 14.25 -6.31
N GLU A 114 7.96 13.63 -7.30
CA GLU A 114 8.95 12.57 -7.08
C GLU A 114 10.06 12.97 -6.09
N ALA A 115 10.67 14.14 -6.27
CA ALA A 115 11.75 14.61 -5.41
C ALA A 115 11.33 14.80 -3.94
N GLU A 116 10.09 15.27 -3.71
CA GLU A 116 9.56 15.44 -2.35
C GLU A 116 9.21 14.08 -1.73
N ALA A 117 8.61 13.17 -2.52
CA ALA A 117 8.32 11.81 -2.09
C ALA A 117 9.60 11.04 -1.74
N GLU A 118 10.62 11.13 -2.59
CA GLU A 118 11.92 10.51 -2.34
C GLU A 118 12.55 11.02 -1.03
N ARG A 119 12.59 12.34 -0.85
CA ARG A 119 13.11 12.95 0.39
C ARG A 119 12.33 12.45 1.61
N TRP A 120 11.01 12.43 1.53
CA TRP A 120 10.12 11.96 2.60
C TRP A 120 10.37 10.51 2.97
N ILE A 121 10.48 9.64 1.97
CA ILE A 121 10.67 8.21 2.16
C ILE A 121 12.05 7.90 2.75
N ARG A 122 13.10 8.56 2.26
CA ARG A 122 14.48 8.37 2.72
C ARG A 122 14.76 8.99 4.09
N THR A 123 13.93 9.90 4.54
CA THR A 123 14.01 10.47 5.89
C THR A 123 13.03 9.75 6.81
N SER A 124 13.07 10.07 8.10
CA SER A 124 12.15 9.51 9.09
C SER A 124 11.49 10.65 9.87
N PRO A 125 10.63 11.45 9.23
CA PRO A 125 9.99 12.59 9.88
C PRO A 125 9.11 12.13 11.05
N GLU A 126 8.93 13.02 12.02
CA GLU A 126 8.07 12.76 13.18
C GLU A 126 6.64 12.43 12.73
N ALA A 127 6.08 11.36 13.27
CA ALA A 127 4.71 10.94 13.03
C ALA A 127 4.21 10.09 14.21
N PHE A 128 2.90 10.02 14.43
CA PHE A 128 2.33 9.17 15.48
C PHE A 128 2.62 7.68 15.19
N CYS A 129 2.61 7.26 13.93
CA CYS A 129 2.94 5.89 13.53
C CYS A 129 4.45 5.61 13.48
N ASN A 130 5.32 6.60 13.72
CA ASN A 130 6.78 6.42 13.80
C ASN A 130 7.19 5.94 15.20
N THR A 131 6.85 4.71 15.55
CA THR A 131 7.21 4.09 16.81
C THR A 131 7.82 2.72 16.61
N LYS A 132 8.85 2.41 17.41
CA LYS A 132 9.44 1.07 17.56
C LYS A 132 9.20 0.51 18.97
N ASP A 133 8.42 1.20 19.79
CA ASP A 133 8.08 0.74 21.12
C ASP A 133 7.22 -0.52 21.05
N LYS A 134 7.81 -1.64 21.46
CA LYS A 134 7.15 -2.95 21.45
C LYS A 134 5.88 -2.99 22.32
N LYS A 135 5.80 -2.19 23.40
CA LYS A 135 4.60 -2.12 24.22
C LYS A 135 3.45 -1.48 23.45
N VAL A 136 3.71 -0.40 22.70
CA VAL A 136 2.72 0.24 21.85
C VAL A 136 2.33 -0.70 20.71
N LEU A 137 3.30 -1.26 19.99
CA LEU A 137 3.05 -2.14 18.86
C LEU A 137 2.28 -3.40 19.27
N SER A 138 2.56 -3.99 20.43
CA SER A 138 1.83 -5.16 20.93
C SER A 138 0.38 -4.89 21.31
N GLN A 139 0.01 -3.63 21.55
CA GLN A 139 -1.36 -3.22 21.86
C GLN A 139 -2.19 -2.91 20.60
N VAL A 140 -1.55 -2.38 19.55
CA VAL A 140 -2.23 -1.92 18.35
C VAL A 140 -2.13 -2.90 17.17
N LEU A 141 -1.16 -3.82 17.20
CA LEU A 141 -0.99 -4.84 16.19
C LEU A 141 -1.54 -6.19 16.67
N ASN A 142 -2.07 -6.96 15.74
CA ASN A 142 -2.42 -8.34 16.05
C ASN A 142 -1.16 -9.21 16.19
N ASN A 143 -1.31 -10.45 16.68
CA ASN A 143 -0.18 -11.34 16.93
C ASN A 143 0.62 -11.72 15.68
N TYR A 144 0.00 -11.65 14.48
CA TYR A 144 0.64 -11.99 13.21
C TYR A 144 1.60 -10.91 12.71
N ASP A 145 1.46 -9.69 13.21
CA ASP A 145 2.21 -8.52 12.76
C ASP A 145 3.31 -8.10 13.75
N GLN A 146 3.59 -8.93 14.76
CA GLN A 146 4.59 -8.62 15.80
C GLN A 146 6.00 -9.11 15.46
N GLU A 147 6.19 -9.73 14.29
CA GLU A 147 7.49 -10.26 13.84
C GLU A 147 8.48 -9.16 13.46
N THR A 148 8.00 -7.97 13.12
CA THR A 148 8.82 -6.82 12.74
C THR A 148 8.37 -5.55 13.42
N THR A 149 9.28 -4.59 13.54
CA THR A 149 9.01 -3.21 13.98
C THR A 149 9.16 -2.19 12.85
N ASP A 150 9.43 -2.64 11.63
CA ASP A 150 9.79 -1.79 10.50
C ASP A 150 8.55 -1.36 9.66
N PHE A 151 7.47 -0.98 10.34
CA PHE A 151 6.24 -0.53 9.71
C PHE A 151 6.35 0.87 9.10
N TYR A 152 7.10 1.75 9.77
CA TYR A 152 7.23 3.16 9.36
C TYR A 152 8.17 3.34 8.19
N ARG A 153 9.32 2.65 8.24
CA ARG A 153 10.32 2.61 7.16
C ARG A 153 10.82 1.18 7.02
N TRP A 154 10.96 0.73 5.78
CA TRP A 154 11.36 -0.62 5.44
C TRP A 154 12.31 -0.63 4.24
N LYS A 155 13.01 -1.72 4.07
CA LYS A 155 13.94 -1.96 2.96
C LYS A 155 13.79 -3.39 2.46
N VAL A 156 13.77 -3.57 1.14
CA VAL A 156 13.79 -4.87 0.47
C VAL A 156 14.82 -4.84 -0.64
N GLU A 157 15.56 -5.91 -0.78
CA GLU A 157 16.58 -6.07 -1.81
C GLU A 157 16.23 -7.26 -2.69
N TYR A 158 16.50 -7.14 -3.98
CA TYR A 158 16.30 -8.19 -4.97
C TYR A 158 17.52 -8.27 -5.87
N GLU A 159 18.04 -9.48 -6.04
CA GLU A 159 18.97 -9.78 -7.14
C GLU A 159 18.21 -9.73 -8.47
N GLN A 160 18.90 -9.38 -9.57
CA GLN A 160 18.32 -9.23 -10.91
C GLN A 160 17.44 -10.42 -11.30
N GLU A 161 17.99 -11.62 -11.17
CA GLU A 161 17.30 -12.84 -11.58
C GLU A 161 16.09 -13.16 -10.69
N GLU A 162 16.19 -12.89 -9.40
CA GLU A 162 15.08 -13.05 -8.45
C GLU A 162 13.93 -12.12 -8.78
N LEU A 163 14.22 -10.83 -9.04
CA LEU A 163 13.21 -9.85 -9.39
C LEU A 163 12.51 -10.18 -10.70
N ALA A 164 13.27 -10.55 -11.74
CA ALA A 164 12.70 -10.92 -13.03
C ALA A 164 11.76 -12.13 -12.93
N LYS A 165 12.18 -13.19 -12.23
CA LYS A 165 11.36 -14.39 -11.96
C LYS A 165 10.13 -14.07 -11.12
N LEU A 166 10.28 -13.22 -10.12
CA LEU A 166 9.19 -12.79 -9.25
C LEU A 166 8.12 -12.04 -10.04
N ILE A 167 8.51 -11.05 -10.82
CA ILE A 167 7.60 -10.26 -11.65
C ILE A 167 6.86 -11.18 -12.65
N LEU A 168 7.58 -12.05 -13.35
CA LEU A 168 6.97 -13.02 -14.26
C LEU A 168 5.94 -13.90 -13.55
N LYS A 169 6.29 -14.47 -12.41
CA LYS A 169 5.39 -15.33 -11.63
C LYS A 169 4.14 -14.60 -11.15
N ARG A 170 4.26 -13.34 -10.76
CA ARG A 170 3.17 -12.57 -10.14
C ARG A 170 2.26 -11.89 -11.16
N SER A 171 2.82 -11.36 -12.24
CA SER A 171 2.07 -10.64 -13.28
C SER A 171 1.68 -11.52 -14.48
N GLY A 172 2.37 -12.64 -14.69
CA GLY A 172 2.27 -13.44 -15.92
C GLY A 172 2.95 -12.79 -17.12
N ILE A 173 3.70 -11.71 -16.93
CA ILE A 173 4.32 -10.92 -18.01
C ILE A 173 5.83 -11.11 -17.98
N ASP A 174 6.39 -11.61 -19.08
CA ASP A 174 7.84 -11.76 -19.27
C ASP A 174 8.46 -10.43 -19.71
N TYR A 175 9.15 -9.77 -18.82
CA TYR A 175 9.93 -8.56 -19.12
C TYR A 175 11.37 -8.87 -19.56
N GLY A 176 11.82 -10.10 -19.44
CA GLY A 176 13.24 -10.45 -19.54
C GLY A 176 14.02 -9.97 -18.31
N GLN A 177 15.26 -9.50 -18.53
CA GLN A 177 16.01 -8.83 -17.46
C GLN A 177 15.39 -7.46 -17.18
N ILE A 178 15.31 -7.09 -15.92
CA ILE A 178 14.76 -5.79 -15.51
C ILE A 178 15.86 -4.73 -15.62
N LEU A 179 15.63 -3.73 -16.44
CA LEU A 179 16.56 -2.62 -16.66
C LEU A 179 16.28 -1.46 -15.71
N ASP A 180 14.98 -1.20 -15.46
CA ASP A 180 14.58 -0.13 -14.56
C ASP A 180 13.16 -0.31 -14.02
N LEU A 181 12.91 0.31 -12.87
CA LEU A 181 11.62 0.53 -12.24
C LEU A 181 11.44 2.03 -12.07
N VAL A 182 10.63 2.66 -12.92
CA VAL A 182 10.52 4.12 -12.98
C VAL A 182 9.18 4.58 -12.40
N PRO A 183 9.19 5.38 -11.33
CA PRO A 183 8.01 6.09 -10.84
C PRO A 183 7.38 6.94 -11.94
N VAL A 184 6.07 6.83 -12.16
CA VAL A 184 5.33 7.60 -13.17
C VAL A 184 4.33 8.55 -12.53
N GLU A 185 3.63 8.06 -11.50
CA GLU A 185 2.63 8.85 -10.78
C GLU A 185 2.61 8.44 -9.33
N ARG A 186 2.53 9.43 -8.43
CA ARG A 186 2.36 9.24 -6.99
C ARG A 186 1.08 9.89 -6.49
N GLY A 187 0.47 9.26 -5.50
CA GLY A 187 -0.61 9.84 -4.71
C GLY A 187 -0.09 10.81 -3.64
N THR A 188 -1.02 11.36 -2.89
CA THR A 188 -0.75 12.42 -1.89
C THR A 188 0.07 11.96 -0.69
N SER A 189 0.23 10.66 -0.48
CA SER A 189 1.11 10.07 0.54
C SER A 189 2.49 9.64 0.02
N GLY A 190 2.79 9.92 -1.26
CA GLY A 190 3.99 9.45 -1.93
C GLY A 190 3.91 7.99 -2.41
N ARG A 191 2.77 7.32 -2.25
CA ARG A 191 2.54 5.98 -2.80
C ARG A 191 2.48 6.02 -4.31
N LEU A 192 3.15 5.07 -4.96
CA LEU A 192 3.08 4.91 -6.41
C LEU A 192 1.68 4.46 -6.83
N VAL A 193 1.09 5.22 -7.73
CA VAL A 193 -0.16 4.92 -8.44
C VAL A 193 0.16 4.25 -9.77
N ARG A 194 1.26 4.69 -10.43
CA ARG A 194 1.76 4.11 -11.66
C ARG A 194 3.27 3.89 -11.59
N LEU A 195 3.69 2.71 -11.96
CA LEU A 195 5.09 2.28 -12.04
C LEU A 195 5.37 1.77 -13.45
N LYS A 196 6.41 2.29 -14.11
CA LYS A 196 6.91 1.74 -15.37
C LYS A 196 7.97 0.70 -15.08
N ILE A 197 7.76 -0.51 -15.56
CA ILE A 197 8.74 -1.59 -15.54
C ILE A 197 9.37 -1.65 -16.93
N ILE A 198 10.68 -1.45 -17.00
CA ILE A 198 11.48 -1.51 -18.22
C ILE A 198 12.30 -2.78 -18.18
N GLY A 199 12.09 -3.65 -19.13
CA GLY A 199 12.85 -4.89 -19.29
C GLY A 199 13.41 -5.06 -20.69
N THR A 200 14.27 -6.03 -20.87
CA THR A 200 14.91 -6.32 -22.17
C THR A 200 13.93 -6.82 -23.24
N LYS A 201 12.83 -7.44 -22.82
CA LYS A 201 11.80 -7.96 -23.73
C LYS A 201 10.57 -7.07 -23.82
N ARG A 202 10.27 -6.30 -22.79
CA ARG A 202 9.03 -5.54 -22.71
C ARG A 202 9.15 -4.35 -21.75
N THR A 203 8.40 -3.29 -22.07
CA THR A 203 8.19 -2.14 -21.18
C THR A 203 6.70 -1.95 -21.01
N MET A 204 6.24 -1.79 -19.76
CA MET A 204 4.83 -1.51 -19.44
C MET A 204 4.72 -0.62 -18.21
N ILE A 205 3.61 0.12 -18.14
CA ILE A 205 3.18 0.83 -16.94
C ILE A 205 2.13 -0.03 -16.23
N ILE A 206 2.34 -0.28 -14.94
CA ILE A 206 1.39 -0.98 -14.09
C ILE A 206 0.85 -0.06 -12.99
N GLY A 207 -0.31 -0.33 -12.48
CA GLY A 207 -1.00 0.36 -11.37
C GLY A 207 -2.33 -0.36 -11.05
N LYS A 208 -3.03 -0.04 -9.99
CA LYS A 208 -2.69 0.95 -8.96
C LYS A 208 -1.82 0.34 -7.86
N GLU A 209 -1.90 0.89 -6.64
CA GLU A 209 -0.98 0.59 -5.53
C GLU A 209 -0.91 -0.91 -5.21
N LEU A 210 -2.06 -1.60 -5.13
CA LEU A 210 -2.09 -3.03 -4.80
C LEU A 210 -1.52 -3.90 -5.92
N GLU A 211 -1.74 -3.54 -7.21
CA GLU A 211 -1.12 -4.23 -8.34
C GLU A 211 0.41 -4.12 -8.30
N ILE A 212 0.94 -2.92 -7.99
CA ILE A 212 2.38 -2.69 -7.83
C ILE A 212 2.93 -3.57 -6.71
N ARG A 213 2.29 -3.57 -5.54
CA ARG A 213 2.70 -4.35 -4.36
C ARG A 213 2.66 -5.86 -4.63
N ARG A 214 1.64 -6.35 -5.32
CA ARG A 214 1.50 -7.77 -5.68
C ARG A 214 2.55 -8.21 -6.69
N THR A 215 2.87 -7.35 -7.65
CA THR A 215 3.87 -7.66 -8.69
C THR A 215 5.28 -7.77 -8.13
N LEU A 216 5.61 -6.94 -7.13
CA LEU A 216 6.96 -6.83 -6.57
C LEU A 216 7.16 -7.63 -5.26
N SER A 217 6.29 -8.57 -4.92
CA SER A 217 6.47 -9.41 -3.73
C SER A 217 5.85 -10.80 -3.92
N ARG A 218 6.37 -11.77 -3.18
CA ARG A 218 5.81 -13.13 -3.13
C ARG A 218 4.39 -13.15 -2.54
N SER A 219 4.11 -12.24 -1.62
CA SER A 219 2.77 -11.98 -1.06
C SER A 219 2.29 -10.59 -1.49
N HIS A 220 2.56 -9.58 -0.68
CA HIS A 220 2.34 -8.18 -0.96
C HIS A 220 3.52 -7.38 -0.40
N LEU A 221 4.08 -6.45 -1.19
CA LEU A 221 5.06 -5.50 -0.69
C LEU A 221 4.41 -4.66 0.42
N TYR A 222 5.17 -4.21 1.38
CA TYR A 222 4.66 -3.46 2.55
C TYR A 222 3.74 -2.30 2.17
N SER A 223 4.18 -1.45 1.23
CA SER A 223 3.38 -0.39 0.61
C SER A 223 3.90 -0.12 -0.80
N SER A 224 3.23 0.75 -1.55
CA SER A 224 3.76 1.29 -2.80
C SER A 224 4.50 2.62 -2.64
N ALA A 225 4.69 3.11 -1.40
CA ALA A 225 5.51 4.28 -1.11
C ALA A 225 6.97 3.86 -1.00
N PHE A 226 7.69 3.78 -2.11
CA PHE A 226 9.11 3.41 -2.12
C PHE A 226 9.91 4.18 -3.16
N THR A 227 11.22 4.21 -2.95
CA THR A 227 12.25 4.65 -3.90
C THR A 227 13.03 3.44 -4.39
N ILE A 228 13.70 3.58 -5.51
CA ILE A 228 14.45 2.50 -6.17
C ILE A 228 15.91 2.93 -6.33
N ASP A 229 16.82 2.10 -5.83
CA ASP A 229 18.24 2.22 -6.09
C ASP A 229 18.70 1.01 -6.92
N LYS A 230 19.44 1.28 -7.99
CA LYS A 230 20.08 0.27 -8.84
C LYS A 230 21.54 0.14 -8.43
N VAL A 231 22.00 -1.08 -8.22
CA VAL A 231 23.35 -1.37 -7.73
C VAL A 231 24.09 -2.20 -8.78
N ASP A 232 25.36 -1.92 -8.94
CA ASP A 232 26.30 -2.65 -9.81
C ASP A 232 25.79 -2.79 -11.26
N VAL A 233 25.54 -1.63 -11.91
CA VAL A 233 24.97 -1.57 -13.25
C VAL A 233 26.05 -1.88 -14.31
N THR A 234 25.94 -3.00 -15.00
CA THR A 234 26.82 -3.41 -16.09
C THR A 234 26.05 -3.44 -17.42
N ASN A 235 26.52 -2.71 -18.43
CA ASN A 235 25.84 -2.60 -19.74
C ASN A 235 24.35 -2.21 -19.66
N GLY A 236 23.99 -1.37 -18.68
CA GLY A 236 22.61 -0.92 -18.45
C GLY A 236 21.73 -1.93 -17.69
N ILE A 237 22.28 -3.05 -17.26
CA ILE A 237 21.59 -4.08 -16.47
C ILE A 237 22.08 -3.98 -15.03
N PRO A 238 21.21 -3.68 -14.06
CA PRO A 238 21.55 -3.72 -12.63
C PRO A 238 21.71 -5.16 -12.14
N ASP A 239 22.71 -5.44 -11.32
CA ASP A 239 22.83 -6.74 -10.68
C ASP A 239 21.82 -6.86 -9.53
N ARG A 240 21.48 -5.74 -8.91
CA ARG A 240 20.59 -5.70 -7.74
C ARG A 240 19.73 -4.45 -7.72
N PHE A 241 18.53 -4.60 -7.16
CA PHE A 241 17.58 -3.51 -6.86
C PHE A 241 17.34 -3.39 -5.36
N ILE A 242 17.36 -2.17 -4.85
CA ILE A 242 17.05 -1.86 -3.46
C ILE A 242 15.80 -0.99 -3.44
N LEU A 243 14.75 -1.46 -2.78
CA LEU A 243 13.53 -0.70 -2.52
C LEU A 243 13.55 -0.20 -1.09
N THR A 244 13.59 1.11 -0.91
CA THR A 244 13.46 1.77 0.41
C THR A 244 12.07 2.38 0.49
N GLY A 245 11.29 2.01 1.49
CA GLY A 245 9.89 2.40 1.53
C GLY A 245 9.38 2.90 2.87
N ALA A 246 8.12 3.37 2.84
CA ALA A 246 7.45 4.00 3.95
C ALA A 246 6.02 3.46 4.13
N GLY A 247 5.66 3.13 5.39
CA GLY A 247 4.32 2.69 5.75
C GLY A 247 3.98 1.26 5.35
N TRP A 248 2.77 0.82 5.75
CA TRP A 248 2.25 -0.51 5.46
C TRP A 248 0.78 -0.42 5.05
N GLY A 249 0.44 -1.02 3.90
CA GLY A 249 -0.89 -0.96 3.31
C GLY A 249 -1.09 0.27 2.42
N HIS A 250 -2.33 0.48 2.03
CA HIS A 250 -2.75 1.55 1.12
C HIS A 250 -2.64 2.97 1.69
N GLY A 251 -2.61 3.12 3.01
CA GLY A 251 -2.44 4.43 3.66
C GLY A 251 -3.69 5.28 3.75
N VAL A 252 -4.81 4.85 3.18
CA VAL A 252 -6.10 5.56 3.28
C VAL A 252 -6.74 5.26 4.61
N GLY A 253 -7.31 6.26 5.27
CA GLY A 253 -8.01 6.09 6.53
C GLY A 253 -8.77 7.34 6.99
N LEU A 254 -9.72 7.12 7.90
CA LEU A 254 -10.45 8.13 8.65
C LEU A 254 -9.74 8.47 9.95
#